data_f48cda53953393a2c7f53f7f9b6d58e8
#
_entry.id   f48cda53953393a2c7f53f7f9b6d58e8
#
_cell.length_a   1.000
_cell.length_b   1.000
_cell.length_c   1.000
_cell.angle_alpha   90.00
_cell.angle_beta   90.00
_cell.angle_gamma   90.00
#
_symmetry.space_group_name_H-M   'P 1'
#
loop_
_entity.id
_entity.type
_entity.pdbx_description
1 polymer ?
#
loop_
_entity_poly.entity_id
_entity_poly.type
_entity_poly.pdbx_seq_one_letter_code
_entity_poly.pdbx_strand_id
1 'polypeptide(L)'
;MLVEIYCDKFKTGGKDGEVRAPITFHEGLNAIVGDEDRSNSIGKSTLLMIIDFVFGGKDYINKCLAVHENVKEHNICFTLEFDGIEYSFMRNTVKYNEVIRCDRQYVPCEDKKSMTIEEYTAFLGEMYDLKFEGLSWRGLMSKHIRVFGRDTMDASRPLQEAKDGKVEDAIKRYLKQFYRYAIVK
;
A
#
# COMPACT_ATOMS: atom_id res chain seq x y z
N MET A 1 9.08 -0.57 8.52
CA MET A 1 8.24 0.65 8.34
C MET A 1 8.30 1.11 6.89
N LEU A 2 7.24 1.72 6.32
CA LEU A 2 7.35 2.44 5.06
C LEU A 2 8.12 3.76 5.30
N VAL A 3 9.19 3.98 4.54
CA VAL A 3 10.10 5.13 4.70
C VAL A 3 9.78 6.23 3.69
N GLU A 4 9.63 5.85 2.43
CA GLU A 4 9.33 6.81 1.38
C GLU A 4 8.60 6.20 0.18
N ILE A 5 7.90 7.06 -0.57
CA ILE A 5 7.29 6.75 -1.86
C ILE A 5 7.74 7.80 -2.86
N TYR A 6 8.14 7.36 -4.05
CA TYR A 6 8.56 8.23 -5.14
C TYR A 6 7.95 7.80 -6.47
N CYS A 7 7.67 8.76 -7.34
CA CYS A 7 7.30 8.54 -8.72
C CYS A 7 7.74 9.74 -9.58
N ASP A 8 8.51 9.49 -10.61
CA ASP A 8 9.04 10.51 -11.53
C ASP A 8 7.95 11.21 -12.37
N LYS A 9 6.75 10.63 -12.43
CA LYS A 9 5.60 11.21 -13.14
C LYS A 9 4.74 12.13 -12.27
N PHE A 10 4.94 12.14 -10.97
CA PHE A 10 4.18 13.02 -10.08
C PHE A 10 4.82 14.39 -10.03
N LYS A 11 4.07 15.39 -10.45
CA LYS A 11 4.55 16.76 -10.60
C LYS A 11 3.80 17.71 -9.66
N THR A 12 4.47 18.78 -9.27
CA THR A 12 3.88 19.93 -8.58
C THR A 12 3.44 20.96 -9.61
N GLY A 13 2.27 21.58 -9.44
CA GLY A 13 1.84 22.67 -10.33
C GLY A 13 1.34 22.25 -11.71
N GLY A 14 0.99 20.98 -11.92
CA GLY A 14 0.41 20.48 -13.18
C GLY A 14 1.42 19.86 -14.14
N LYS A 15 1.07 19.79 -15.45
CA LYS A 15 1.85 19.02 -16.45
C LYS A 15 3.27 19.54 -16.64
N ASP A 16 3.47 20.84 -16.54
CA ASP A 16 4.77 21.51 -16.77
C ASP A 16 5.54 21.75 -15.45
N GLY A 17 5.01 21.26 -14.34
CA GLY A 17 5.63 21.40 -13.03
C GLY A 17 6.87 20.52 -12.85
N GLU A 18 7.60 20.79 -11.78
CA GLU A 18 8.75 19.99 -11.38
C GLU A 18 8.31 18.62 -10.83
N VAL A 19 9.17 17.62 -10.97
CA VAL A 19 8.93 16.30 -10.36
C VAL A 19 8.87 16.47 -8.84
N ARG A 20 7.84 15.91 -8.23
CA ARG A 20 7.66 15.98 -6.78
C ARG A 20 8.78 15.21 -6.06
N ALA A 21 9.33 15.83 -5.02
CA ALA A 21 10.22 15.13 -4.12
C ALA A 21 9.56 13.87 -3.52
N PRO A 22 10.34 12.88 -3.09
CA PRO A 22 9.81 11.70 -2.40
C PRO A 22 8.92 12.10 -1.22
N ILE A 23 7.83 11.37 -1.05
CA ILE A 23 6.95 11.49 0.12
C ILE A 23 7.56 10.63 1.21
N THR A 24 8.05 11.25 2.26
CA THR A 24 8.71 10.58 3.39
C THR A 24 7.74 10.32 4.53
N PHE A 25 7.98 9.22 5.23
CA PHE A 25 7.22 8.81 6.41
C PHE A 25 8.18 8.64 7.60
N HIS A 26 7.67 8.88 8.79
CA HIS A 26 8.40 8.71 10.05
C HIS A 26 7.61 7.82 11.02
N GLU A 27 8.24 7.40 12.08
CA GLU A 27 7.56 6.66 13.15
C GLU A 27 6.43 7.48 13.77
N GLY A 28 5.39 6.79 14.20
CA GLY A 28 4.21 7.40 14.81
C GLY A 28 3.18 7.92 13.80
N LEU A 29 2.58 9.05 14.08
CA LEU A 29 1.47 9.60 13.30
C LEU A 29 1.96 10.42 12.12
N ASN A 30 1.62 9.99 10.91
CA ASN A 30 1.84 10.75 9.67
C ASN A 30 0.50 11.32 9.19
N ALA A 31 0.35 12.64 9.20
CA ALA A 31 -0.86 13.34 8.79
C ALA A 31 -0.75 13.83 7.35
N ILE A 32 -1.71 13.44 6.51
CA ILE A 32 -1.82 13.94 5.14
C ILE A 32 -2.80 15.11 5.13
N VAL A 33 -2.26 16.33 5.07
CA VAL A 33 -3.04 17.58 5.12
C VAL A 33 -3.25 18.10 3.71
N GLY A 34 -4.40 18.69 3.44
CA GLY A 34 -4.66 19.40 2.20
C GLY A 34 -4.24 20.86 2.31
N ASP A 35 -4.06 21.49 1.15
CA ASP A 35 -3.79 22.91 1.06
C ASP A 35 -5.04 23.75 1.38
N GLU A 36 -4.86 25.02 1.80
CA GLU A 36 -5.94 25.92 2.20
C GLU A 36 -6.89 26.28 1.06
N ASP A 37 -6.42 26.25 -0.19
CA ASP A 37 -7.15 26.66 -1.40
C ASP A 37 -8.20 25.66 -1.93
N ARG A 38 -8.69 24.73 -1.12
CA ARG A 38 -9.71 23.73 -1.52
C ARG A 38 -9.38 22.85 -2.75
N SER A 39 -8.17 22.90 -3.25
CA SER A 39 -7.65 22.00 -4.31
C SER A 39 -7.53 20.54 -3.85
N ASN A 40 -8.33 20.18 -2.89
CA ASN A 40 -8.21 19.09 -1.95
C ASN A 40 -8.51 17.69 -2.47
N SER A 41 -9.04 17.55 -3.68
CA SER A 41 -9.68 16.27 -4.01
C SER A 41 -8.77 15.23 -4.64
N ILE A 42 -7.61 15.59 -5.19
CA ILE A 42 -6.88 14.69 -6.09
C ILE A 42 -5.70 13.97 -5.42
N GLY A 43 -5.11 14.50 -4.37
CA GLY A 43 -3.87 13.94 -3.82
C GLY A 43 -4.03 12.93 -2.67
N LYS A 44 -4.86 13.22 -1.68
CA LYS A 44 -4.93 12.45 -0.42
C LYS A 44 -5.42 11.02 -0.60
N SER A 45 -6.55 10.85 -1.26
CA SER A 45 -7.12 9.53 -1.52
C SER A 45 -6.24 8.70 -2.45
N THR A 46 -5.63 9.35 -3.45
CA THR A 46 -4.67 8.69 -4.35
C THR A 46 -3.45 8.19 -3.60
N LEU A 47 -2.89 8.98 -2.68
CA LEU A 47 -1.75 8.54 -1.86
C LEU A 47 -2.11 7.34 -0.98
N LEU A 48 -3.30 7.31 -0.38
CA LEU A 48 -3.75 6.14 0.38
C LEU A 48 -3.88 4.89 -0.51
N MET A 49 -4.34 5.05 -1.75
CA MET A 49 -4.40 3.93 -2.72
C MET A 49 -3.00 3.49 -3.16
N ILE A 50 -2.04 4.41 -3.28
CA ILE A 50 -0.63 4.09 -3.55
C ILE A 50 -0.02 3.33 -2.36
N ILE A 51 -0.31 3.73 -1.13
CA ILE A 51 0.12 2.98 0.06
C ILE A 51 -0.47 1.56 0.03
N ASP A 52 -1.77 1.39 -0.29
CA ASP A 52 -2.34 0.05 -0.47
C ASP A 52 -1.62 -0.73 -1.58
N PHE A 53 -1.26 -0.07 -2.68
CA PHE A 53 -0.51 -0.67 -3.79
C PHE A 53 0.89 -1.11 -3.34
N VAL A 54 1.61 -0.31 -2.58
CA VAL A 54 2.90 -0.67 -1.95
C VAL A 54 2.77 -1.96 -1.14
N PHE A 55 1.70 -2.14 -0.39
CA PHE A 55 1.43 -3.34 0.40
C PHE A 55 0.69 -4.46 -0.37
N GLY A 56 0.83 -4.49 -1.69
CA GLY A 56 0.33 -5.59 -2.54
C GLY A 56 -1.11 -5.43 -3.00
N GLY A 57 -1.76 -4.29 -2.75
CA GLY A 57 -3.12 -4.00 -3.22
C GLY A 57 -3.21 -3.73 -4.72
N LYS A 58 -4.44 -3.63 -5.21
CA LYS A 58 -4.76 -3.35 -6.62
C LYS A 58 -5.74 -2.19 -6.77
N ASP A 59 -6.18 -1.56 -5.67
CA ASP A 59 -7.19 -0.48 -5.73
C ASP A 59 -6.67 0.74 -6.48
N TYR A 60 -5.38 1.05 -6.38
CA TYR A 60 -4.75 2.10 -7.17
C TYR A 60 -4.95 1.88 -8.67
N ILE A 61 -4.74 0.66 -9.16
CA ILE A 61 -4.94 0.32 -10.57
C ILE A 61 -6.42 0.34 -10.97
N ASN A 62 -7.28 -0.22 -10.12
CA ASN A 62 -8.68 -0.44 -10.46
C ASN A 62 -9.57 0.81 -10.31
N LYS A 63 -9.18 1.75 -9.43
CA LYS A 63 -10.05 2.89 -9.06
C LYS A 63 -9.50 4.25 -9.44
N CYS A 64 -8.18 4.39 -9.65
CA CYS A 64 -7.58 5.65 -10.05
C CYS A 64 -7.52 5.81 -11.59
N LEU A 65 -8.60 5.54 -12.30
CA LEU A 65 -8.65 5.55 -13.76
C LEU A 65 -8.17 6.87 -14.34
N ALA A 66 -8.60 8.01 -13.78
CA ALA A 66 -8.16 9.33 -14.23
C ALA A 66 -6.64 9.54 -14.12
N VAL A 67 -5.98 8.93 -13.14
CA VAL A 67 -4.52 8.95 -13.02
C VAL A 67 -3.90 8.14 -14.15
N HIS A 68 -4.40 6.93 -14.41
CA HIS A 68 -3.88 6.07 -15.48
C HIS A 68 -4.08 6.67 -16.86
N GLU A 69 -5.21 7.32 -17.12
CA GLU A 69 -5.49 8.01 -18.38
C GLU A 69 -4.54 9.19 -18.62
N ASN A 70 -4.23 9.96 -17.58
CA ASN A 70 -3.41 11.19 -17.71
C ASN A 70 -1.91 10.94 -17.53
N VAL A 71 -1.53 10.08 -16.59
CA VAL A 71 -0.11 9.78 -16.27
C VAL A 71 0.40 8.59 -17.08
N LYS A 72 -0.50 7.73 -17.56
CA LYS A 72 -0.21 6.50 -18.30
C LYS A 72 0.62 5.53 -17.46
N GLU A 73 1.43 4.68 -18.13
CA GLU A 73 2.34 3.75 -17.46
C GLU A 73 3.37 4.49 -16.63
N HIS A 74 3.51 4.08 -15.37
CA HIS A 74 4.52 4.63 -14.46
C HIS A 74 4.90 3.63 -13.39
N ASN A 75 6.01 3.91 -12.73
CA ASN A 75 6.53 3.13 -11.63
C ASN A 75 6.27 3.83 -10.30
N ILE A 76 5.80 3.08 -9.34
CA ILE A 76 5.80 3.49 -7.94
C ILE A 76 7.05 2.88 -7.30
N CYS A 77 7.98 3.73 -6.93
CA CYS A 77 9.18 3.41 -6.20
C CYS A 77 8.94 3.63 -4.70
N PHE A 78 9.45 2.77 -3.86
CA PHE A 78 9.25 2.89 -2.42
C PHE A 78 10.33 2.16 -1.64
N THR A 79 10.58 2.64 -0.42
CA THR A 79 11.54 2.05 0.51
C THR A 79 10.84 1.63 1.78
N LEU A 80 11.10 0.41 2.21
CA LEU A 80 10.69 -0.15 3.49
C LEU A 80 11.92 -0.34 4.37
N GLU A 81 11.78 -0.12 5.67
CA GLU A 81 12.82 -0.39 6.66
C GLU A 81 12.34 -1.47 7.64
N PHE A 82 13.22 -2.42 7.90
CA PHE A 82 13.05 -3.47 8.89
C PHE A 82 14.35 -3.63 9.67
N ASP A 83 14.29 -3.50 10.98
CA ASP A 83 15.46 -3.64 11.88
C ASP A 83 16.67 -2.78 11.47
N GLY A 84 16.40 -1.55 11.02
CA GLY A 84 17.43 -0.60 10.55
C GLY A 84 18.00 -0.90 9.16
N ILE A 85 17.44 -1.90 8.45
CA ILE A 85 17.87 -2.26 7.09
C ILE A 85 16.81 -1.79 6.11
N GLU A 86 17.22 -1.02 5.11
CA GLU A 86 16.35 -0.52 4.07
C GLU A 86 16.28 -1.44 2.86
N TYR A 87 15.08 -1.53 2.31
CA TYR A 87 14.71 -2.36 1.18
C TYR A 87 13.96 -1.52 0.17
N SER A 88 14.61 -1.17 -0.94
CA SER A 88 13.99 -0.38 -2.00
C SER A 88 13.40 -1.26 -3.08
N PHE A 89 12.23 -0.87 -3.57
CA PHE A 89 11.45 -1.61 -4.54
C PHE A 89 10.83 -0.68 -5.58
N MET A 90 10.49 -1.25 -6.72
CA MET A 90 9.73 -0.61 -7.78
C MET A 90 8.60 -1.53 -8.22
N ARG A 91 7.40 -0.98 -8.38
CA ARG A 91 6.23 -1.70 -8.88
C ARG A 91 5.58 -0.90 -10.01
N ASN A 92 5.49 -1.52 -11.19
CA ASN A 92 4.94 -0.89 -12.38
C ASN A 92 3.41 -0.95 -12.39
N THR A 93 2.73 0.05 -12.94
CA THR A 93 1.28 0.11 -13.01
C THR A 93 0.65 -0.78 -14.08
N VAL A 94 1.40 -1.22 -15.08
CA VAL A 94 0.97 -2.17 -16.12
C VAL A 94 1.35 -3.58 -15.70
N LYS A 95 2.62 -3.81 -15.35
CA LYS A 95 3.13 -5.10 -14.84
C LYS A 95 2.97 -5.20 -13.31
N TYR A 96 1.81 -4.85 -12.80
CA TYR A 96 1.56 -4.68 -11.36
C TYR A 96 1.60 -5.98 -10.53
N ASN A 97 1.71 -7.14 -11.18
CA ASN A 97 1.90 -8.43 -10.49
C ASN A 97 3.38 -8.75 -10.22
N GLU A 98 4.28 -7.87 -10.65
CA GLU A 98 5.72 -7.99 -10.43
C GLU A 98 6.23 -6.85 -9.55
N VAL A 99 7.18 -7.16 -8.67
CA VAL A 99 7.88 -6.19 -7.83
C VAL A 99 9.38 -6.38 -8.04
N ILE A 100 10.06 -5.30 -8.35
CA ILE A 100 11.50 -5.30 -8.66
C ILE A 100 12.25 -4.80 -7.44
N ARG A 101 13.27 -5.53 -7.01
CA ARG A 101 14.21 -5.05 -5.99
C ARG A 101 15.18 -4.06 -6.60
N CYS A 102 15.36 -2.93 -5.95
CA CYS A 102 16.21 -1.85 -6.40
C CYS A 102 17.28 -1.49 -5.35
N ASP A 103 18.25 -0.71 -5.78
CA ASP A 103 19.14 0.04 -4.89
C ASP A 103 18.44 1.29 -4.32
N ARG A 104 19.17 2.09 -3.56
CA ARG A 104 18.68 3.34 -2.94
C ARG A 104 18.29 4.43 -3.96
N GLN A 105 18.79 4.36 -5.19
CA GLN A 105 18.49 5.26 -6.30
C GLN A 105 17.34 4.72 -7.17
N TYR A 106 16.70 3.65 -6.75
CA TYR A 106 15.66 2.94 -7.48
C TYR A 106 16.11 2.36 -8.84
N VAL A 107 17.41 2.05 -8.97
CA VAL A 107 17.94 1.28 -10.08
C VAL A 107 17.74 -0.20 -9.79
N PRO A 108 17.16 -0.99 -10.73
CA PRO A 108 17.00 -2.43 -10.53
C PRO A 108 18.33 -3.12 -10.24
N CYS A 109 18.36 -3.96 -9.21
CA CYS A 109 19.53 -4.77 -8.89
C CYS A 109 19.69 -5.88 -9.93
N GLU A 110 20.82 -5.93 -10.63
CA GLU A 110 21.11 -6.92 -11.68
C GLU A 110 21.06 -8.37 -11.18
N ASP A 111 21.47 -8.61 -9.93
CA ASP A 111 21.51 -9.93 -9.30
C ASP A 111 20.15 -10.44 -8.81
N LYS A 112 19.10 -9.63 -8.86
CA LYS A 112 17.79 -9.98 -8.29
C LYS A 112 16.72 -9.96 -9.37
N LYS A 113 16.18 -11.16 -9.64
CA LYS A 113 14.97 -11.29 -10.47
C LYS A 113 13.81 -10.52 -9.86
N SER A 114 12.91 -10.06 -10.71
CA SER A 114 11.61 -9.58 -10.25
C SER A 114 10.92 -10.66 -9.42
N MET A 115 10.31 -10.24 -8.32
CA MET A 115 9.45 -11.11 -7.50
C MET A 115 8.02 -11.04 -8.04
N THR A 116 7.32 -12.14 -8.01
CA THR A 116 5.86 -12.12 -8.18
C THR A 116 5.22 -11.39 -6.99
N ILE A 117 3.98 -10.94 -7.14
CA ILE A 117 3.26 -10.28 -6.03
C ILE A 117 3.07 -11.23 -4.85
N GLU A 118 2.94 -12.52 -5.10
CA GLU A 118 2.84 -13.57 -4.09
C GLU A 118 4.14 -13.70 -3.30
N GLU A 119 5.29 -13.76 -3.97
CA GLU A 119 6.62 -13.79 -3.33
C GLU A 119 6.89 -12.52 -2.53
N TYR A 120 6.53 -11.37 -3.08
CA TYR A 120 6.67 -10.08 -2.39
C TYR A 120 5.79 -10.00 -1.13
N THR A 121 4.53 -10.43 -1.22
CA THR A 121 3.64 -10.41 -0.04
C THR A 121 4.03 -11.45 1.00
N ALA A 122 4.61 -12.59 0.59
CA ALA A 122 5.23 -13.54 1.51
C ALA A 122 6.43 -12.94 2.24
N PHE A 123 7.32 -12.24 1.50
CA PHE A 123 8.42 -11.47 2.09
C PHE A 123 7.92 -10.46 3.12
N LEU A 124 6.88 -9.68 2.80
CA LEU A 124 6.30 -8.74 3.76
C LEU A 124 5.76 -9.45 5.01
N GLY A 125 5.08 -10.60 4.81
CA GLY A 125 4.59 -11.42 5.93
C GLY A 125 5.71 -11.90 6.86
N GLU A 126 6.88 -12.22 6.30
CA GLU A 126 8.09 -12.56 7.08
C GLU A 126 8.63 -11.36 7.85
N MET A 127 8.85 -10.26 7.15
CA MET A 127 9.47 -9.08 7.71
C MET A 127 8.62 -8.40 8.80
N TYR A 128 7.30 -8.54 8.74
CA TYR A 128 6.37 -8.05 9.77
C TYR A 128 6.01 -9.09 10.83
N ASP A 129 6.59 -10.31 10.78
CA ASP A 129 6.25 -11.44 11.66
C ASP A 129 4.72 -11.73 11.67
N LEU A 130 4.09 -11.67 10.52
CA LEU A 130 2.64 -11.81 10.33
C LEU A 130 2.30 -13.06 9.51
N LYS A 131 2.91 -14.20 9.87
CA LYS A 131 2.59 -15.51 9.29
C LYS A 131 1.56 -16.23 10.17
N PHE A 132 0.30 -16.17 9.76
CA PHE A 132 -0.77 -16.86 10.46
C PHE A 132 -1.41 -17.92 9.56
N GLU A 133 -1.58 -19.13 10.10
CA GLU A 133 -2.24 -20.21 9.38
C GLU A 133 -3.67 -19.80 8.98
N GLY A 134 -3.98 -19.98 7.70
CA GLY A 134 -5.29 -19.63 7.12
C GLY A 134 -5.58 -18.12 7.02
N LEU A 135 -4.56 -17.27 7.10
CA LEU A 135 -4.66 -15.84 6.81
C LEU A 135 -3.71 -15.44 5.69
N SER A 136 -4.25 -14.83 4.64
CA SER A 136 -3.41 -14.22 3.60
C SER A 136 -2.93 -12.84 4.04
N TRP A 137 -1.78 -12.40 3.53
CA TRP A 137 -1.27 -11.05 3.72
C TRP A 137 -2.34 -9.96 3.42
N ARG A 138 -3.06 -10.10 2.30
CA ARG A 138 -4.11 -9.15 1.92
C ARG A 138 -5.31 -9.17 2.88
N GLY A 139 -5.64 -10.33 3.41
CA GLY A 139 -6.67 -10.45 4.45
C GLY A 139 -6.29 -9.75 5.76
N LEU A 140 -4.99 -9.70 6.08
CA LEU A 140 -4.46 -8.93 7.21
C LEU A 140 -4.49 -7.43 6.90
N MET A 141 -3.93 -7.03 5.77
CA MET A 141 -3.81 -5.61 5.38
C MET A 141 -5.17 -4.94 5.17
N SER A 142 -6.20 -5.65 4.71
CA SER A 142 -7.53 -5.08 4.48
C SER A 142 -8.17 -4.46 5.71
N LYS A 143 -7.73 -4.84 6.90
CA LYS A 143 -8.20 -4.28 8.18
C LYS A 143 -7.47 -3.01 8.59
N HIS A 144 -6.23 -2.88 8.18
CA HIS A 144 -5.35 -1.78 8.55
C HIS A 144 -5.34 -0.66 7.51
N ILE A 145 -5.53 -1.01 6.24
CA ILE A 145 -5.55 -0.04 5.14
C ILE A 145 -7.01 0.24 4.74
N ARG A 146 -7.52 1.40 5.15
CA ARG A 146 -8.85 1.88 4.75
C ARG A 146 -8.71 2.82 3.58
N VAL A 147 -9.08 2.35 2.40
CA VAL A 147 -9.02 3.14 1.17
C VAL A 147 -10.40 3.70 0.87
N PHE A 148 -10.46 5.01 0.57
CA PHE A 148 -11.69 5.68 0.16
C PHE A 148 -12.34 5.00 -1.06
N GLY A 149 -13.67 4.89 -1.04
CA GLY A 149 -14.42 4.26 -2.12
C GLY A 149 -14.47 2.72 -2.09
N ARG A 150 -14.06 2.09 -1.00
CA ARG A 150 -14.43 0.69 -0.72
C ARG A 150 -15.81 0.64 -0.08
N ASP A 151 -16.63 -0.34 -0.48
CA ASP A 151 -17.95 -0.62 0.12
C ASP A 151 -17.84 -1.04 1.61
N THR A 152 -16.63 -1.24 2.08
CA THR A 152 -16.28 -1.64 3.46
C THR A 152 -16.12 -0.46 4.42
N MET A 153 -16.30 0.78 3.96
CA MET A 153 -16.08 1.97 4.80
C MET A 153 -17.33 2.39 5.60
N ASP A 154 -18.00 1.44 6.21
CA ASP A 154 -19.05 1.75 7.18
C ASP A 154 -18.42 2.00 8.56
N ALA A 155 -18.44 3.25 9.01
CA ALA A 155 -17.91 3.65 10.31
C ALA A 155 -18.66 2.99 11.49
N SER A 156 -19.91 2.57 11.28
CA SER A 156 -20.70 1.85 12.30
C SER A 156 -20.25 0.39 12.44
N ARG A 157 -19.52 -0.14 11.46
CA ARG A 157 -19.04 -1.53 11.42
C ARG A 157 -17.56 -1.61 11.10
N PRO A 158 -16.70 -1.12 11.98
CA PRO A 158 -15.27 -0.93 11.69
C PRO A 158 -14.50 -2.23 11.41
N LEU A 159 -15.02 -3.37 11.82
CA LEU A 159 -14.39 -4.68 11.59
C LEU A 159 -14.93 -5.41 10.34
N GLN A 160 -15.97 -4.89 9.68
CA GLN A 160 -16.53 -5.51 8.50
C GLN A 160 -15.66 -5.23 7.27
N GLU A 161 -15.28 -6.26 6.54
CA GLU A 161 -14.37 -6.18 5.39
C GLU A 161 -15.10 -6.06 4.04
N ALA A 162 -16.31 -6.62 3.95
CA ALA A 162 -17.13 -6.58 2.77
C ALA A 162 -18.59 -6.29 3.16
N LYS A 163 -19.32 -5.64 2.26
CA LYS A 163 -20.73 -5.26 2.48
C LYS A 163 -21.58 -6.47 2.91
N ASP A 164 -21.30 -7.63 2.33
CA ASP A 164 -21.99 -8.89 2.60
C ASP A 164 -21.15 -9.89 3.42
N GLY A 165 -19.99 -9.44 3.94
CA GLY A 165 -19.10 -10.27 4.75
C GLY A 165 -19.68 -10.53 6.14
N LYS A 166 -19.52 -11.76 6.63
CA LYS A 166 -19.92 -12.11 8.00
C LYS A 166 -18.98 -11.43 9.00
N VAL A 167 -19.57 -10.70 9.94
CA VAL A 167 -18.82 -10.04 11.03
C VAL A 167 -17.98 -11.04 11.82
N GLU A 168 -18.48 -12.28 11.99
CA GLU A 168 -17.76 -13.36 12.66
C GLU A 168 -16.43 -13.70 12.00
N ASP A 169 -16.37 -13.72 10.67
CA ASP A 169 -15.13 -14.01 9.93
C ASP A 169 -14.11 -12.86 10.08
N ALA A 170 -14.60 -11.63 10.11
CA ALA A 170 -13.78 -10.46 10.38
C ALA A 170 -13.19 -10.50 11.80
N ILE A 171 -14.01 -10.83 12.81
CA ILE A 171 -13.58 -10.99 14.20
C ILE A 171 -12.55 -12.14 14.32
N LYS A 172 -12.81 -13.30 13.70
CA LYS A 172 -11.88 -14.44 13.72
C LYS A 172 -10.51 -14.07 13.15
N ARG A 173 -10.47 -13.34 12.02
CA ARG A 173 -9.20 -12.87 11.42
C ARG A 173 -8.49 -11.87 12.33
N TYR A 174 -9.23 -10.96 12.94
CA TYR A 174 -8.67 -10.00 13.89
C TYR A 174 -8.07 -10.69 15.12
N LEU A 175 -8.79 -11.63 15.72
CA LEU A 175 -8.32 -12.38 16.90
C LEU A 175 -7.10 -13.25 16.59
N LYS A 176 -6.98 -13.78 15.37
CA LYS A 176 -5.79 -14.54 14.95
C LYS A 176 -4.53 -13.67 14.98
N GLN A 177 -4.61 -12.38 14.62
CA GLN A 177 -3.47 -11.45 14.67
C GLN A 177 -2.89 -11.25 16.07
N PHE A 178 -3.71 -11.41 17.10
CA PHE A 178 -3.30 -11.25 18.50
C PHE A 178 -3.08 -12.56 19.24
N TYR A 179 -2.95 -13.70 18.53
CA TYR A 179 -2.83 -15.04 19.12
C TYR A 179 -3.95 -15.40 20.11
N ARG A 180 -5.08 -14.68 20.06
CA ARG A 180 -6.20 -14.85 20.99
C ARG A 180 -7.30 -15.76 20.47
N TYR A 181 -7.18 -16.26 19.25
CA TYR A 181 -8.25 -17.08 18.65
C TYR A 181 -8.50 -18.40 19.39
N ALA A 182 -7.44 -19.00 19.93
CA ALA A 182 -7.57 -20.26 20.69
C ALA A 182 -8.35 -20.10 22.01
N ILE A 183 -8.47 -18.88 22.53
CA ILE A 183 -9.15 -18.58 23.80
C ILE A 183 -10.67 -18.39 23.61
N VAL A 184 -11.10 -18.09 22.37
CA VAL A 184 -12.49 -17.72 22.04
C VAL A 184 -13.21 -18.85 21.30
N LYS A 185 -12.57 -19.99 21.11
CA LYS A 185 -13.14 -21.20 20.53
C LYS A 185 -13.94 -21.98 21.60
#